data_72c59616ba423bd3dddd05540fa54e68
#
_entry.id   72c59616ba423bd3dddd05540fa54e68
#
_cell.length_a   1.000
_cell.length_b   1.000
_cell.length_c   1.000
_cell.angle_alpha   90.00
_cell.angle_beta   90.00
_cell.angle_gamma   90.00
#
_symmetry.space_group_name_H-M   'P 1'
#
loop_
_entity.id
_entity.type
_entity.pdbx_description
1 polymer ?
#
loop_
_entity_poly.entity_id
_entity_poly.type
_entity_poly.pdbx_seq_one_letter_code
_entity_poly.pdbx_strand_id
1 'polypeptide(L)'
;MLDKAAAKTAVNDDIGEGTRLELYRSQVNIREAEQRAYDLFLQNLVKGTSHLSLGQEAVAAGFATAMKKGDLSFCTYRGHAHTLARGVPVEKVLGELMQRDNGLMRGKGGSMHLTSEPHGVMGSYAIVGAHLDWFVGLRASYRTLDGALGLEQVTAHDGGARCP
;
A
#
# COMPACT_ATOMS: atom_id res chain seq x y z
N MET A 1 3.25 32.99 30.00
CA MET A 1 3.13 33.25 28.57
C MET A 1 4.04 32.25 27.88
N LEU A 2 3.50 31.16 27.36
CA LEU A 2 4.27 30.21 26.55
C LEU A 2 4.58 30.86 25.21
N ASP A 3 5.84 30.93 24.89
CA ASP A 3 6.38 31.60 23.71
C ASP A 3 5.81 30.95 22.44
N LYS A 4 4.93 31.67 21.75
CA LYS A 4 4.33 31.21 20.45
C LYS A 4 5.37 31.06 19.33
N ALA A 5 6.60 31.49 19.52
CA ALA A 5 7.67 31.36 18.53
C ALA A 5 8.27 29.95 18.50
N ALA A 6 8.23 29.20 19.62
CA ALA A 6 8.74 27.83 19.67
C ALA A 6 7.81 26.79 18.98
N ALA A 7 6.55 27.17 18.69
CA ALA A 7 5.59 26.28 18.03
C ALA A 7 5.76 26.17 16.50
N LYS A 8 6.65 26.98 15.90
CA LYS A 8 6.86 27.03 14.44
C LYS A 8 7.87 26.02 13.86
N THR A 9 8.49 25.23 14.71
CA THR A 9 9.48 24.23 14.28
C THR A 9 9.02 22.79 14.56
N ALA A 10 7.73 22.51 14.44
CA ALA A 10 7.28 21.14 14.42
C ALA A 10 7.89 20.44 13.18
N VAL A 11 8.50 19.29 13.40
CA VAL A 11 9.16 18.45 12.37
C VAL A 11 8.29 18.21 11.12
N ASN A 12 6.99 18.47 11.22
CA ASN A 12 6.01 18.28 10.13
C ASN A 12 5.71 19.54 9.32
N ASP A 13 6.31 20.70 9.62
CA ASP A 13 6.01 21.94 8.89
C ASP A 13 6.74 22.01 7.54
N ASP A 14 7.73 21.16 7.33
CA ASP A 14 8.52 21.04 6.11
C ASP A 14 7.77 20.35 4.96
N ILE A 15 6.79 19.48 5.27
CA ILE A 15 6.01 18.75 4.24
C ILE A 15 4.79 19.52 3.72
N GLY A 16 4.46 20.65 4.31
CA GLY A 16 3.34 21.50 3.94
C GLY A 16 1.96 20.99 4.41
N GLU A 17 1.00 21.92 4.48
CA GLU A 17 -0.36 21.65 4.97
C GLU A 17 -1.11 20.65 4.08
N GLY A 18 -0.99 20.76 2.75
CA GLY A 18 -1.64 19.87 1.80
C GLY A 18 -1.25 18.41 2.04
N THR A 19 0.04 18.13 2.13
CA THR A 19 0.55 16.77 2.38
C THR A 19 0.10 16.24 3.74
N ARG A 20 0.07 17.10 4.78
CA ARG A 20 -0.43 16.69 6.11
C ARG A 20 -1.91 16.31 6.06
N LEU A 21 -2.73 17.06 5.32
CA LEU A 21 -4.15 16.76 5.15
C LEU A 21 -4.36 15.46 4.35
N GLU A 22 -3.55 15.21 3.32
CA GLU A 22 -3.58 13.95 2.57
C GLU A 22 -3.22 12.75 3.46
N LEU A 23 -2.14 12.86 4.23
CA LEU A 23 -1.74 11.84 5.19
C LEU A 23 -2.84 11.55 6.21
N TYR A 24 -3.45 12.60 6.76
CA TYR A 24 -4.55 12.45 7.71
C TYR A 24 -5.77 11.78 7.08
N ARG A 25 -6.21 12.24 5.92
CA ARG A 25 -7.35 11.65 5.19
C ARG A 25 -7.10 10.17 4.86
N SER A 26 -5.90 9.85 4.40
CA SER A 26 -5.51 8.47 4.12
C SER A 26 -5.61 7.59 5.36
N GLN A 27 -5.08 8.06 6.51
CA GLN A 27 -5.14 7.31 7.77
C GLN A 27 -6.58 7.12 8.26
N VAL A 28 -7.43 8.15 8.16
CA VAL A 28 -8.85 8.04 8.54
C VAL A 28 -9.56 7.04 7.63
N ASN A 29 -9.35 7.14 6.32
CA ASN A 29 -9.96 6.21 5.36
C ASN A 29 -9.56 4.75 5.62
N ILE A 30 -8.29 4.51 5.90
CA ILE A 30 -7.78 3.18 6.26
C ILE A 30 -8.42 2.69 7.56
N ARG A 31 -8.46 3.54 8.60
CA ARG A 31 -9.05 3.21 9.90
C ARG A 31 -10.52 2.80 9.76
N GLU A 32 -11.31 3.59 9.08
CA GLU A 32 -12.74 3.32 8.87
C GLU A 32 -12.97 2.03 8.05
N ALA A 33 -12.19 1.82 7.00
CA ALA A 33 -12.26 0.62 6.19
C ALA A 33 -11.89 -0.65 6.99
N GLU A 34 -10.83 -0.59 7.78
CA GLU A 34 -10.38 -1.71 8.63
C GLU A 34 -11.38 -2.00 9.76
N GLN A 35 -11.93 -0.97 10.38
CA GLN A 35 -12.98 -1.15 11.39
C GLN A 35 -14.21 -1.79 10.76
N ARG A 36 -14.60 -1.35 9.55
CA ARG A 36 -15.69 -1.98 8.82
C ARG A 36 -15.42 -3.43 8.44
N ALA A 37 -14.19 -3.74 8.04
CA ALA A 37 -13.78 -5.12 7.78
C ALA A 37 -13.88 -6.00 9.02
N TYR A 38 -13.51 -5.47 10.19
CA TYR A 38 -13.67 -6.15 11.48
C TYR A 38 -15.14 -6.43 11.80
N ASP A 39 -16.02 -5.44 11.65
CA ASP A 39 -17.45 -5.59 11.89
C ASP A 39 -18.08 -6.64 10.96
N LEU A 40 -17.66 -6.65 9.69
CA LEU A 40 -18.12 -7.66 8.73
C LEU A 40 -17.59 -9.06 9.06
N PHE A 41 -16.38 -9.16 9.61
CA PHE A 41 -15.84 -10.41 10.10
C PHE A 41 -16.66 -10.96 11.27
N LEU A 42 -17.02 -10.12 12.24
CA LEU A 42 -17.88 -10.52 13.37
C LEU A 42 -19.28 -10.99 12.92
N GLN A 43 -19.77 -10.46 11.79
CA GLN A 43 -21.01 -10.88 11.15
C GLN A 43 -20.85 -12.14 10.28
N ASN A 44 -19.66 -12.74 10.26
CA ASN A 44 -19.32 -13.90 9.42
C ASN A 44 -19.49 -13.64 7.90
N LEU A 45 -19.37 -12.40 7.46
CA LEU A 45 -19.41 -12.00 6.06
C LEU A 45 -18.01 -11.97 5.42
N VAL A 46 -16.98 -11.70 6.21
CA VAL A 46 -15.58 -11.89 5.82
C VAL A 46 -15.15 -13.29 6.27
N LYS A 47 -14.64 -14.09 5.33
CA LYS A 47 -14.29 -15.48 5.57
C LYS A 47 -12.78 -15.69 5.67
N GLY A 48 -12.41 -16.73 6.39
CA GLY A 48 -11.02 -17.13 6.54
C GLY A 48 -10.24 -16.25 7.51
N THR A 49 -8.92 -16.31 7.41
CA THR A 49 -8.02 -15.52 8.25
C THR A 49 -7.92 -14.10 7.71
N SER A 50 -8.22 -13.12 8.53
CA SER A 50 -8.09 -11.70 8.21
C SER A 50 -7.06 -11.04 9.11
N HIS A 51 -6.14 -10.29 8.51
CA HIS A 51 -5.07 -9.59 9.22
C HIS A 51 -5.26 -8.08 9.06
N LEU A 52 -5.93 -7.50 10.05
CA LEU A 52 -6.19 -6.06 10.06
C LEU A 52 -4.91 -5.27 10.33
N SER A 53 -4.86 -4.06 9.76
CA SER A 53 -3.78 -3.09 9.93
C SER A 53 -4.14 -1.97 10.92
N LEU A 54 -5.12 -2.19 11.79
CA LEU A 54 -5.51 -1.23 12.83
C LEU A 54 -4.31 -0.85 13.70
N GLY A 55 -4.07 0.44 13.85
CA GLY A 55 -2.92 1.00 14.56
C GLY A 55 -1.65 1.16 13.70
N GLN A 56 -1.66 0.76 12.43
CA GLN A 56 -0.53 0.83 11.50
C GLN A 56 -0.83 1.77 10.31
N GLU A 57 -1.88 2.56 10.36
CA GLU A 57 -2.35 3.40 9.25
C GLU A 57 -1.30 4.41 8.80
N ALA A 58 -0.58 5.00 9.76
CA ALA A 58 0.46 5.99 9.48
C ALA A 58 1.62 5.41 8.66
N VAL A 59 1.95 4.13 8.85
CA VAL A 59 3.00 3.45 8.08
C VAL A 59 2.58 3.36 6.62
N ALA A 60 1.38 2.85 6.34
CA ALA A 60 0.88 2.70 4.99
C ALA A 60 0.69 4.05 4.29
N ALA A 61 0.10 5.03 4.97
CA ALA A 61 -0.11 6.37 4.44
C ALA A 61 1.22 7.06 4.12
N GLY A 62 2.21 6.99 5.02
CA GLY A 62 3.53 7.59 4.83
C GLY A 62 4.27 7.01 3.64
N PHE A 63 4.33 5.69 3.52
CA PHE A 63 4.94 5.03 2.37
C PHE A 63 4.24 5.40 1.06
N ALA A 64 2.92 5.35 1.01
CA ALA A 64 2.16 5.65 -0.20
C ALA A 64 2.35 7.11 -0.66
N THR A 65 2.39 8.06 0.28
CA THR A 65 2.61 9.48 -0.02
C THR A 65 4.03 9.75 -0.56
N ALA A 66 5.02 8.96 -0.14
CA ALA A 66 6.39 9.07 -0.64
C ALA A 66 6.57 8.42 -2.03
N MET A 67 5.65 7.56 -2.46
CA MET A 67 5.72 6.88 -3.74
C MET A 67 5.23 7.77 -4.88
N LYS A 68 5.82 7.57 -6.06
CA LYS A 68 5.45 8.26 -7.30
C LYS A 68 4.44 7.44 -8.11
N LYS A 69 3.79 8.12 -9.05
CA LYS A 69 2.97 7.43 -10.06
C LYS A 69 3.88 6.53 -10.91
N GLY A 70 3.52 5.25 -11.00
CA GLY A 70 4.30 4.24 -11.69
C GLY A 70 5.18 3.38 -10.78
N ASP A 71 5.38 3.78 -9.51
CA ASP A 71 6.07 2.92 -8.56
C ASP A 71 5.23 1.66 -8.26
N LEU A 72 5.89 0.54 -8.25
CA LEU A 72 5.31 -0.75 -7.93
C LEU A 72 5.62 -1.14 -6.49
N SER A 73 4.68 -1.80 -5.85
CA SER A 73 4.82 -2.16 -4.45
C SER A 73 4.31 -3.57 -4.18
N PHE A 74 4.96 -4.19 -3.21
CA PHE A 74 4.60 -5.48 -2.66
C PHE A 74 4.46 -5.35 -1.15
N CYS A 75 3.61 -6.17 -0.54
CA CYS A 75 3.48 -6.17 0.90
C CYS A 75 3.26 -7.57 1.45
N THR A 76 3.31 -7.69 2.77
CA THR A 76 3.02 -8.92 3.48
C THR A 76 1.50 -9.16 3.56
N TYR A 77 1.09 -10.16 4.29
CA TYR A 77 -0.32 -10.52 4.53
C TYR A 77 -1.19 -9.41 5.15
N ARG A 78 -0.59 -8.35 5.73
CA ARG A 78 -1.32 -7.15 6.21
C ARG A 78 -1.43 -6.09 5.10
N GLY A 79 -1.99 -6.50 3.97
CA GLY A 79 -2.02 -5.70 2.76
C GLY A 79 -3.15 -4.67 2.66
N HIS A 80 -4.16 -4.70 3.57
CA HIS A 80 -5.35 -3.83 3.45
C HIS A 80 -4.97 -2.35 3.44
N ALA A 81 -4.29 -1.88 4.50
CA ALA A 81 -3.88 -0.49 4.64
C ALA A 81 -2.99 -0.04 3.48
N HIS A 82 -2.05 -0.89 3.07
CA HIS A 82 -1.18 -0.62 1.94
C HIS A 82 -1.96 -0.45 0.64
N THR A 83 -2.89 -1.35 0.35
CA THR A 83 -3.73 -1.33 -0.83
C THR A 83 -4.62 -0.08 -0.86
N LEU A 84 -5.25 0.25 0.28
CA LEU A 84 -6.08 1.45 0.41
C LEU A 84 -5.26 2.74 0.27
N ALA A 85 -4.08 2.81 0.87
CA ALA A 85 -3.19 3.96 0.77
C ALA A 85 -2.71 4.23 -0.68
N ARG A 86 -2.61 3.19 -1.50
CA ARG A 86 -2.32 3.30 -2.95
C ARG A 86 -3.51 3.75 -3.79
N GLY A 87 -4.65 4.09 -3.15
CA GLY A 87 -5.82 4.65 -3.81
C GLY A 87 -6.80 3.60 -4.36
N VAL A 88 -6.67 2.35 -3.97
CA VAL A 88 -7.66 1.33 -4.35
C VAL A 88 -8.99 1.63 -3.65
N PRO A 89 -10.13 1.64 -4.37
CA PRO A 89 -11.44 1.89 -3.78
C PRO A 89 -11.79 0.90 -2.66
N VAL A 90 -12.34 1.42 -1.56
CA VAL A 90 -12.69 0.63 -0.36
C VAL A 90 -13.65 -0.51 -0.70
N GLU A 91 -14.64 -0.27 -1.56
CA GLU A 91 -15.61 -1.27 -1.99
C GLU A 91 -14.97 -2.45 -2.73
N LYS A 92 -13.86 -2.22 -3.42
CA LYS A 92 -13.10 -3.28 -4.09
C LYS A 92 -12.34 -4.15 -3.10
N VAL A 93 -11.74 -3.52 -2.10
CA VAL A 93 -11.04 -4.23 -1.03
C VAL A 93 -12.03 -5.03 -0.19
N LEU A 94 -13.11 -4.42 0.31
CA LEU A 94 -14.14 -5.11 1.08
C LEU A 94 -14.82 -6.22 0.27
N GLY A 95 -15.07 -5.98 -1.02
CA GLY A 95 -15.61 -7.00 -1.92
C GLY A 95 -14.70 -8.24 -2.00
N GLU A 96 -13.38 -8.02 -2.05
CA GLU A 96 -12.40 -9.11 -2.06
C GLU A 96 -12.40 -9.88 -0.73
N LEU A 97 -12.40 -9.18 0.42
CA LEU A 97 -12.47 -9.80 1.74
C LEU A 97 -13.74 -10.63 1.93
N MET A 98 -14.83 -10.18 1.37
CA MET A 98 -16.13 -10.87 1.40
C MET A 98 -16.27 -11.96 0.33
N GLN A 99 -15.24 -12.24 -0.45
CA GLN A 99 -15.22 -13.21 -1.54
C GLN A 99 -16.30 -12.94 -2.60
N ARG A 100 -16.49 -11.66 -2.96
CA ARG A 100 -17.46 -11.24 -3.98
C ARG A 100 -16.79 -11.05 -5.35
N ASP A 101 -17.56 -11.26 -6.42
CA ASP A 101 -17.08 -11.11 -7.80
C ASP A 101 -16.67 -9.66 -8.14
N ASN A 102 -17.21 -8.67 -7.44
CA ASN A 102 -16.82 -7.27 -7.58
C ASN A 102 -15.50 -6.92 -6.86
N GLY A 103 -14.89 -7.85 -6.12
CA GLY A 103 -13.60 -7.67 -5.48
C GLY A 103 -12.45 -7.51 -6.47
N LEU A 104 -11.25 -7.15 -5.97
CA LEU A 104 -10.05 -6.92 -6.77
C LEU A 104 -9.65 -8.12 -7.63
N MET A 105 -9.76 -9.30 -7.08
CA MET A 105 -9.40 -10.58 -7.72
C MET A 105 -10.62 -11.50 -7.82
N ARG A 106 -11.82 -10.91 -7.91
CA ARG A 106 -13.10 -11.64 -7.94
C ARG A 106 -13.31 -12.55 -6.73
N GLY A 107 -12.88 -12.08 -5.57
CA GLY A 107 -13.04 -12.79 -4.30
C GLY A 107 -12.14 -14.02 -4.12
N LYS A 108 -11.11 -14.20 -4.97
CA LYS A 108 -10.23 -15.38 -4.91
C LYS A 108 -9.02 -15.21 -4.00
N GLY A 109 -8.54 -13.99 -3.80
CA GLY A 109 -7.36 -13.70 -3.00
C GLY A 109 -7.65 -13.56 -1.51
N GLY A 110 -8.80 -12.98 -1.17
CA GLY A 110 -9.18 -12.69 0.20
C GLY A 110 -8.25 -11.69 0.88
N SER A 111 -8.17 -11.74 2.21
CA SER A 111 -7.45 -10.77 3.03
C SER A 111 -5.93 -10.72 2.78
N MET A 112 -5.31 -11.85 2.47
CA MET A 112 -3.85 -11.97 2.42
C MET A 112 -3.24 -11.86 1.02
N HIS A 113 -4.07 -11.77 -0.04
CA HIS A 113 -3.61 -11.78 -1.42
C HIS A 113 -4.30 -10.69 -2.23
N LEU A 114 -4.01 -9.42 -1.90
CA LEU A 114 -4.58 -8.28 -2.61
C LEU A 114 -3.64 -7.83 -3.72
N THR A 115 -4.19 -7.66 -4.92
CA THR A 115 -3.44 -7.20 -6.10
C THR A 115 -4.26 -6.18 -6.86
N SER A 116 -3.64 -5.09 -7.27
CA SER A 116 -4.25 -4.05 -8.11
C SER A 116 -3.16 -3.39 -8.96
N GLU A 117 -2.90 -3.95 -10.12
CA GLU A 117 -1.91 -3.46 -11.07
C GLU A 117 -2.13 -1.96 -11.42
N PRO A 118 -3.37 -1.49 -11.70
CA PRO A 118 -3.59 -0.08 -12.03
C PRO A 118 -3.17 0.91 -10.93
N HIS A 119 -3.07 0.43 -9.68
CA HIS A 119 -2.65 1.21 -8.53
C HIS A 119 -1.20 0.90 -8.11
N GLY A 120 -0.46 0.11 -8.90
CA GLY A 120 0.91 -0.30 -8.58
C GLY A 120 1.01 -1.26 -7.39
N VAL A 121 -0.08 -1.91 -6.99
CA VAL A 121 -0.08 -2.94 -5.94
C VAL A 121 0.08 -4.30 -6.62
N MET A 122 1.30 -4.82 -6.60
CA MET A 122 1.65 -6.05 -7.34
C MET A 122 1.36 -7.32 -6.54
N GLY A 123 1.04 -7.20 -5.28
CA GLY A 123 0.55 -8.29 -4.46
C GLY A 123 0.82 -8.14 -2.97
N SER A 124 -0.05 -8.76 -2.17
CA SER A 124 0.22 -9.10 -0.78
C SER A 124 0.38 -10.61 -0.66
N TYR A 125 1.25 -11.04 0.25
CA TYR A 125 1.68 -12.44 0.32
C TYR A 125 1.57 -12.96 1.75
N ALA A 126 0.94 -14.13 1.90
CA ALA A 126 0.80 -14.80 3.19
C ALA A 126 2.15 -15.21 3.79
N ILE A 127 3.10 -15.59 2.94
CA ILE A 127 4.44 -16.00 3.35
C ILE A 127 5.35 -14.77 3.38
N VAL A 128 5.87 -14.43 4.55
CA VAL A 128 6.77 -13.28 4.72
C VAL A 128 8.08 -13.56 3.96
N GLY A 129 8.50 -12.59 3.15
CA GLY A 129 9.70 -12.72 2.33
C GLY A 129 9.47 -13.25 0.91
N ALA A 130 8.38 -13.97 0.63
CA ALA A 130 8.11 -14.51 -0.71
C ALA A 130 8.03 -13.43 -1.81
N HIS A 131 7.66 -12.21 -1.46
CA HIS A 131 7.61 -11.08 -2.39
C HIS A 131 9.00 -10.60 -2.84
N LEU A 132 10.07 -10.93 -2.12
CA LEU A 132 11.44 -10.53 -2.48
C LEU A 132 11.89 -11.21 -3.77
N ASP A 133 11.60 -12.49 -3.93
CA ASP A 133 11.91 -13.24 -5.16
C ASP A 133 11.16 -12.68 -6.36
N TRP A 134 9.88 -12.34 -6.16
CA TRP A 134 9.06 -11.69 -7.19
C TRP A 134 9.59 -10.31 -7.57
N PHE A 135 10.02 -9.52 -6.59
CA PHE A 135 10.59 -8.20 -6.83
C PHE A 135 11.88 -8.31 -7.65
N VAL A 136 12.78 -9.24 -7.31
CA VAL A 136 14.03 -9.47 -8.04
C VAL A 136 13.74 -9.95 -9.46
N GLY A 137 12.82 -10.90 -9.62
CA GLY A 137 12.42 -11.42 -10.92
C GLY A 137 11.79 -10.35 -11.81
N LEU A 138 10.91 -9.52 -11.27
CA LEU A 138 10.27 -8.42 -11.98
C LEU A 138 11.33 -7.41 -12.44
N ARG A 139 12.24 -7.00 -11.56
CA ARG A 139 13.34 -6.08 -11.90
C ARG A 139 14.25 -6.65 -13.00
N ALA A 140 14.57 -7.92 -12.95
CA ALA A 140 15.35 -8.57 -14.00
C ALA A 140 14.61 -8.59 -15.33
N SER A 141 13.31 -8.86 -15.33
CA SER A 141 12.47 -8.87 -16.55
C SER A 141 12.37 -7.47 -17.17
N TYR A 142 12.18 -6.43 -16.36
CA TYR A 142 12.17 -5.04 -16.86
C TYR A 142 13.50 -4.68 -17.50
N ARG A 143 14.62 -4.98 -16.86
CA ARG A 143 15.97 -4.71 -17.44
C ARG A 143 16.20 -5.42 -18.77
N THR A 144 15.70 -6.63 -18.91
CA THR A 144 15.81 -7.41 -20.16
C THR A 144 14.92 -6.82 -21.26
N LEU A 145 13.71 -6.38 -20.91
CA LEU A 145 12.79 -5.72 -21.84
C LEU A 145 13.31 -4.36 -22.28
N ASP A 146 13.83 -3.54 -21.37
CA ASP A 146 14.42 -2.24 -21.70
C ASP A 146 15.63 -2.39 -22.63
N GLY A 147 16.49 -3.38 -22.37
CA GLY A 147 17.61 -3.70 -23.25
C GLY A 147 17.18 -4.19 -24.64
N ALA A 148 16.07 -4.96 -24.70
CA ALA A 148 15.53 -5.48 -25.97
C ALA A 148 14.77 -4.43 -26.78
N LEU A 149 14.17 -3.41 -26.12
CA LEU A 149 13.38 -2.35 -26.74
C LEU A 149 14.17 -1.06 -26.98
N GLY A 150 15.44 -0.99 -26.57
CA GLY A 150 16.27 0.21 -26.71
C GLY A 150 15.78 1.41 -25.86
N LEU A 151 14.98 1.16 -24.84
CA LEU A 151 14.46 2.18 -23.93
C LEU A 151 15.52 2.52 -22.87
N GLU A 152 16.51 3.32 -23.23
CA GLU A 152 17.58 3.78 -22.34
C GLU A 152 17.14 4.73 -21.22
N GLN A 153 15.86 4.91 -20.97
CA GLN A 153 15.34 5.88 -20.01
C GLN A 153 14.37 5.33 -18.95
N VAL A 154 14.63 4.18 -18.41
CA VAL A 154 14.25 3.94 -17.02
C VAL A 154 15.52 4.13 -16.18
N THR A 155 15.91 5.35 -16.02
CA THR A 155 16.82 5.72 -14.93
C THR A 155 16.08 5.38 -13.65
N ALA A 156 16.31 4.16 -13.18
CA ALA A 156 16.14 3.86 -11.78
C ALA A 156 16.81 5.04 -11.04
N HIS A 157 16.07 5.77 -10.26
CA HIS A 157 16.66 6.53 -9.19
C HIS A 157 17.34 5.47 -8.31
N ASP A 158 18.60 5.21 -8.63
CA ASP A 158 19.50 4.44 -7.78
C ASP A 158 19.70 5.23 -6.49
N GLY A 159 18.69 5.21 -5.63
CA GLY A 159 18.89 5.45 -4.22
C GLY A 159 19.78 4.31 -3.75
N GLY A 160 21.08 4.54 -3.74
CA GLY A 160 22.12 3.57 -3.51
C GLY A 160 21.95 2.74 -2.23
N ALA A 161 21.26 1.64 -2.35
CA ALA A 161 21.43 0.50 -1.47
C ALA A 161 22.25 -0.53 -2.23
N ARG A 162 23.57 -0.36 -2.23
CA ARG A 162 24.48 -1.46 -2.48
C ARG A 162 24.36 -2.37 -1.25
N CYS A 163 23.72 -3.52 -1.41
CA CYS A 163 23.99 -4.63 -0.52
C CYS A 163 25.44 -5.06 -0.70
N PRO A 164 26.16 -5.30 0.40
CA PRO A 164 27.54 -5.80 0.39
C PRO A 164 27.63 -7.18 -0.25
#